data_29d7d93945be0d896ac85ed962827b2e
#
_entry.id   29d7d93945be0d896ac85ed962827b2e
#
_cell.length_a   1.000
_cell.length_b   1.000
_cell.length_c   1.000
_cell.angle_alpha   90.00
_cell.angle_beta   90.00
_cell.angle_gamma   90.00
#
_symmetry.space_group_name_H-M   'P 1'
#
loop_
_entity.id
_entity.type
_entity.pdbx_description
1 polymer ?
#
loop_
_entity_poly.entity_id
_entity_poly.type
_entity_poly.pdbx_seq_one_letter_code
_entity_poly.pdbx_strand_id
1 'polypeptide(L)'
;MGLRWVSVAAALAAAMPAGAQQVKELGIQVTGTLSDPALGVGGLYGAWRPSSRARVSANLGVGGSEGRTAWRGELLGHFLLAPARKQGLGFYLAGGLAVVGGPADRGYVVVAAGVENRPGAASGWFAEAGVGGGARLSAGYRWRWFPSWWRFLP
;
A
#
# COMPACT_ATOMS: atom_id res chain seq x y z
N MET A 1 -10.51 6.09 -26.00
CA MET A 1 -11.13 5.25 -24.93
C MET A 1 -10.46 5.45 -23.54
N GLY A 2 -9.61 6.43 -23.37
CA GLY A 2 -8.78 6.63 -22.16
C GLY A 2 -9.30 7.57 -21.07
N LEU A 3 -10.39 8.30 -21.28
CA LEU A 3 -10.78 9.40 -20.38
C LEU A 3 -11.83 9.04 -19.30
N ARG A 4 -12.46 7.88 -19.39
CA ARG A 4 -13.56 7.51 -18.48
C ARG A 4 -13.08 6.90 -17.14
N TRP A 5 -11.87 6.37 -17.07
CA TRP A 5 -11.33 5.75 -15.86
C TRP A 5 -10.71 6.76 -14.87
N VAL A 6 -10.27 7.91 -15.37
CA VAL A 6 -9.74 9.00 -14.51
C VAL A 6 -10.85 9.61 -13.66
N SER A 7 -12.09 9.66 -14.19
CA SER A 7 -13.23 10.22 -13.47
C SER A 7 -13.71 9.37 -12.29
N VAL A 8 -13.55 8.05 -12.35
CA VAL A 8 -13.96 7.14 -11.25
C VAL A 8 -12.98 7.23 -10.07
N ALA A 9 -11.69 7.36 -10.33
CA ALA A 9 -10.68 7.53 -9.28
C ALA A 9 -10.83 8.89 -8.55
N ALA A 10 -11.17 9.94 -9.29
CA ALA A 10 -11.41 11.27 -8.73
C ALA A 10 -12.72 11.32 -7.89
N ALA A 11 -13.77 10.58 -8.29
CA ALA A 11 -15.03 10.53 -7.54
C ALA A 11 -14.90 9.74 -6.22
N LEU A 12 -14.07 8.70 -6.17
CA LEU A 12 -13.76 7.96 -4.94
C LEU A 12 -12.94 8.79 -3.94
N ALA A 13 -12.08 9.69 -4.43
CA ALA A 13 -11.33 10.62 -3.58
C ALA A 13 -12.20 11.73 -2.97
N ALA A 14 -13.29 12.12 -3.65
CA ALA A 14 -14.18 13.21 -3.22
C ALA A 14 -15.28 12.76 -2.21
N ALA A 15 -15.50 11.46 -2.03
CA ALA A 15 -16.52 10.91 -1.13
C ALA A 15 -16.05 10.71 0.32
N MET A 16 -14.91 11.29 0.72
CA MET A 16 -14.41 11.18 2.09
C MET A 16 -15.15 12.16 3.01
N PRO A 17 -15.72 11.70 4.14
CA PRO A 17 -16.31 12.61 5.12
C PRO A 17 -15.22 13.56 5.64
N ALA A 18 -15.38 14.84 5.36
CA ALA A 18 -14.59 15.91 5.94
C ALA A 18 -14.91 15.98 7.44
N GLY A 19 -14.07 15.38 8.28
CA GLY A 19 -14.25 15.53 9.72
C GLY A 19 -13.64 14.45 10.61
N ALA A 20 -13.41 13.25 10.13
CA ALA A 20 -12.69 12.26 10.92
C ALA A 20 -11.19 12.54 10.82
N GLN A 21 -10.56 12.90 11.94
CA GLN A 21 -9.10 12.95 12.02
C GLN A 21 -8.57 11.53 11.81
N GLN A 22 -8.12 11.24 10.62
CA GLN A 22 -7.67 9.92 10.20
C GLN A 22 -6.17 9.77 10.42
N VAL A 23 -5.72 8.54 10.72
CA VAL A 23 -4.30 8.24 10.70
C VAL A 23 -3.81 8.32 9.26
N LYS A 24 -2.82 9.17 9.02
CA LYS A 24 -2.15 9.32 7.73
C LYS A 24 -0.78 8.65 7.77
N GLU A 25 -0.40 8.05 6.69
CA GLU A 25 0.90 7.39 6.55
C GLU A 25 1.57 7.83 5.25
N LEU A 26 2.87 8.03 5.30
CA LEU A 26 3.72 8.26 4.15
C LEU A 26 4.98 7.42 4.30
N GLY A 27 5.53 6.93 3.20
CA GLY A 27 6.72 6.10 3.28
C GLY A 27 7.36 5.83 1.95
N ILE A 28 8.34 4.94 1.99
CA ILE A 28 9.03 4.39 0.84
C ILE A 28 8.84 2.88 0.80
N GLN A 29 8.75 2.32 -0.39
CA GLN A 29 8.54 0.90 -0.60
C GLN A 29 9.36 0.40 -1.79
N VAL A 30 9.89 -0.80 -1.65
CA VAL A 30 10.41 -1.59 -2.77
C VAL A 30 9.50 -2.78 -2.96
N THR A 31 9.24 -3.14 -4.21
CA THR A 31 8.41 -4.29 -4.58
C THR A 31 9.10 -5.09 -5.67
N GLY A 32 9.26 -6.38 -5.44
CA GLY A 32 9.67 -7.35 -6.43
C GLY A 32 8.53 -8.27 -6.79
N THR A 33 8.40 -8.59 -8.08
CA THR A 33 7.45 -9.60 -8.57
C THR A 33 8.23 -10.66 -9.33
N LEU A 34 8.13 -11.88 -8.86
CA LEU A 34 8.69 -13.06 -9.56
C LEU A 34 7.66 -13.52 -10.58
N SER A 35 7.79 -13.00 -11.77
CA SER A 35 6.96 -13.26 -12.96
C SER A 35 7.87 -13.42 -14.16
N ASP A 36 7.31 -13.72 -15.28
CA ASP A 36 8.03 -13.70 -16.56
C ASP A 36 7.43 -12.59 -17.45
N PRO A 37 8.14 -11.47 -17.60
CA PRO A 37 9.45 -11.10 -17.01
C PRO A 37 9.35 -10.64 -15.55
N ALA A 38 10.43 -10.84 -14.78
CA ALA A 38 10.54 -10.36 -13.40
C ALA A 38 10.57 -8.84 -13.35
N LEU A 39 9.99 -8.26 -12.29
CA LEU A 39 9.88 -6.81 -12.08
C LEU A 39 10.45 -6.44 -10.70
N GLY A 40 11.26 -5.38 -10.68
CA GLY A 40 11.72 -4.75 -9.44
C GLY A 40 11.49 -3.24 -9.50
N VAL A 41 10.76 -2.68 -8.53
CA VAL A 41 10.46 -1.25 -8.46
C VAL A 41 10.66 -0.72 -7.05
N GLY A 42 11.05 0.54 -6.94
CA GLY A 42 11.10 1.30 -5.70
C GLY A 42 10.36 2.63 -5.84
N GLY A 43 9.71 3.09 -4.79
CA GLY A 43 8.92 4.30 -4.89
C GLY A 43 8.27 4.77 -3.59
N LEU A 44 7.27 5.61 -3.76
CA LEU A 44 6.54 6.26 -2.68
C LEU A 44 5.30 5.44 -2.28
N TYR A 45 5.01 5.47 -0.99
CA TYR A 45 3.86 4.86 -0.36
C TYR A 45 3.08 5.92 0.40
N GLY A 46 1.79 5.96 0.21
CA GLY A 46 0.86 6.81 0.96
C GLY A 46 -0.34 6.00 1.43
N ALA A 47 -0.83 6.25 2.64
CA ALA A 47 -2.00 5.57 3.14
C ALA A 47 -2.79 6.42 4.16
N TRP A 48 -4.03 6.01 4.38
CA TRP A 48 -4.86 6.53 5.47
C TRP A 48 -5.67 5.39 6.09
N ARG A 49 -6.03 5.55 7.35
CA ARG A 49 -6.87 4.59 8.08
C ARG A 49 -8.25 5.19 8.29
N PRO A 50 -9.27 4.78 7.52
CA PRO A 50 -10.66 5.21 7.74
C PRO A 50 -11.25 4.67 9.04
N SER A 51 -10.68 3.59 9.58
CA SER A 51 -11.04 3.03 10.89
C SER A 51 -9.80 2.45 11.58
N SER A 52 -9.95 2.00 12.83
CA SER A 52 -8.85 1.41 13.58
C SER A 52 -8.24 0.19 12.89
N ARG A 53 -9.04 -0.62 12.21
CA ARG A 53 -8.61 -1.87 11.58
C ARG A 53 -8.52 -1.82 10.05
N ALA A 54 -9.03 -0.78 9.42
CA ALA A 54 -8.98 -0.62 7.97
C ALA A 54 -7.95 0.43 7.58
N ARG A 55 -7.16 0.12 6.54
CA ARG A 55 -6.22 1.04 5.91
C ARG A 55 -6.38 0.94 4.41
N VAL A 56 -6.33 2.06 3.73
CA VAL A 56 -6.25 2.13 2.27
C VAL A 56 -4.91 2.74 1.92
N SER A 57 -4.18 2.11 1.01
CA SER A 57 -2.87 2.60 0.56
C SER A 57 -2.82 2.73 -0.95
N ALA A 58 -2.03 3.69 -1.40
CA ALA A 58 -1.58 3.81 -2.77
C ALA A 58 -0.06 3.84 -2.79
N ASN A 59 0.54 3.16 -3.75
CA ASN A 59 1.97 3.29 -4.01
C ASN A 59 2.24 3.46 -5.51
N LEU A 60 3.36 4.11 -5.81
CA LEU A 60 3.87 4.26 -7.15
C LEU A 60 5.39 4.08 -7.11
N GLY A 61 5.86 3.09 -7.83
CA GLY A 61 7.28 2.76 -7.93
C GLY A 61 7.75 2.73 -9.38
N VAL A 62 9.02 3.03 -9.57
CA VAL A 62 9.74 2.95 -10.83
C VAL A 62 10.95 2.05 -10.64
N GLY A 63 11.32 1.31 -11.67
CA GLY A 63 12.45 0.39 -11.62
C GLY A 63 12.69 -0.28 -12.95
N GLY A 64 12.90 -1.58 -12.95
CA GLY A 64 13.25 -2.30 -14.16
C GLY A 64 12.61 -3.68 -14.29
N SER A 65 12.45 -4.06 -15.55
CA SER A 65 12.07 -5.40 -15.98
C SER A 65 12.84 -5.70 -17.28
N GLU A 66 13.57 -6.81 -17.35
CA GLU A 66 14.39 -7.21 -18.50
C GLU A 66 15.35 -6.12 -19.01
N GLY A 67 15.97 -5.37 -18.11
CA GLY A 67 16.90 -4.27 -18.48
C GLY A 67 16.20 -3.03 -19.06
N ARG A 68 14.89 -2.95 -19.03
CA ARG A 68 14.07 -1.82 -19.50
C ARG A 68 13.38 -1.15 -18.32
N THR A 69 13.15 0.15 -18.41
CA THR A 69 12.41 0.90 -17.40
C THR A 69 10.97 0.41 -17.32
N ALA A 70 10.52 0.17 -16.11
CA ALA A 70 9.15 -0.21 -15.80
C ALA A 70 8.65 0.57 -14.58
N TRP A 71 7.34 0.70 -14.45
CA TRP A 71 6.69 1.29 -13.28
C TRP A 71 5.54 0.41 -12.81
N ARG A 72 5.20 0.54 -11.53
CA ARG A 72 4.08 -0.17 -10.91
C ARG A 72 3.34 0.77 -9.99
N GLY A 73 2.02 0.86 -10.17
CA GLY A 73 1.08 1.51 -9.25
C GLY A 73 0.20 0.47 -8.58
N GLU A 74 -0.07 0.62 -7.29
CA GLU A 74 -0.99 -0.25 -6.54
C GLU A 74 -1.96 0.57 -5.71
N LEU A 75 -3.19 0.08 -5.60
CA LEU A 75 -4.21 0.57 -4.67
C LEU A 75 -4.73 -0.62 -3.86
N LEU A 76 -4.45 -0.62 -2.55
CA LEU A 76 -4.72 -1.75 -1.67
C LEU A 76 -5.57 -1.33 -0.47
N GLY A 77 -6.55 -2.17 -0.14
CA GLY A 77 -7.21 -2.18 1.16
C GLY A 77 -6.52 -3.16 2.12
N HIS A 78 -6.34 -2.78 3.38
CA HIS A 78 -5.69 -3.60 4.39
C HIS A 78 -6.61 -3.81 5.58
N PHE A 79 -6.60 -5.02 6.13
CA PHE A 79 -7.23 -5.35 7.40
C PHE A 79 -6.15 -5.59 8.46
N LEU A 80 -6.10 -4.72 9.48
CA LEU A 80 -5.09 -4.72 10.53
C LEU A 80 -5.54 -5.56 11.72
N LEU A 81 -4.72 -6.53 12.14
CA LEU A 81 -5.05 -7.42 13.26
C LEU A 81 -4.76 -6.78 14.62
N ALA A 82 -3.69 -5.99 14.74
CA ALA A 82 -3.30 -5.34 15.98
C ALA A 82 -2.82 -3.88 15.76
N PRO A 83 -3.71 -2.98 15.29
CA PRO A 83 -3.34 -1.64 14.80
C PRO A 83 -2.80 -0.70 15.89
N ALA A 84 -3.16 -0.91 17.15
CA ALA A 84 -2.76 -0.05 18.27
C ALA A 84 -1.47 -0.50 18.96
N ARG A 85 -0.88 -1.62 18.54
CA ARG A 85 0.33 -2.16 19.17
C ARG A 85 1.52 -1.22 19.00
N LYS A 86 2.05 -0.71 20.11
CA LYS A 86 3.17 0.23 20.14
C LYS A 86 4.54 -0.45 20.19
N GLN A 87 4.59 -1.75 20.51
CA GLN A 87 5.80 -2.56 20.56
C GLN A 87 5.56 -3.91 19.89
N GLY A 88 6.62 -4.46 19.27
CA GLY A 88 6.55 -5.74 18.57
C GLY A 88 5.87 -5.67 17.22
N LEU A 89 5.51 -6.83 16.70
CA LEU A 89 5.00 -7.01 15.33
C LEU A 89 3.47 -6.99 15.31
N GLY A 90 2.90 -6.33 14.33
CA GLY A 90 1.50 -6.42 13.93
C GLY A 90 1.38 -7.09 12.57
N PHE A 91 0.34 -7.92 12.39
CA PHE A 91 0.04 -8.59 11.13
C PHE A 91 -1.16 -7.95 10.45
N TYR A 92 -1.22 -8.05 9.14
CA TYR A 92 -2.34 -7.57 8.34
C TYR A 92 -2.52 -8.38 7.06
N LEU A 93 -3.71 -8.31 6.51
CA LEU A 93 -4.03 -8.82 5.17
C LEU A 93 -4.28 -7.63 4.24
N ALA A 94 -3.92 -7.76 2.98
CA ALA A 94 -4.10 -6.74 1.97
C ALA A 94 -4.69 -7.34 0.70
N GLY A 95 -5.52 -6.56 0.03
CA GLY A 95 -6.07 -6.91 -1.27
C GLY A 95 -6.41 -5.67 -2.07
N GLY A 96 -6.33 -5.76 -3.39
CA GLY A 96 -6.64 -4.64 -4.27
C GLY A 96 -6.18 -4.86 -5.70
N LEU A 97 -5.77 -3.78 -6.33
CA LEU A 97 -5.40 -3.73 -7.74
C LEU A 97 -4.00 -3.17 -7.93
N ALA A 98 -3.31 -3.67 -8.92
CA ALA A 98 -2.04 -3.14 -9.41
C ALA A 98 -2.10 -2.94 -10.92
N VAL A 99 -1.39 -1.93 -11.39
CA VAL A 99 -1.10 -1.69 -12.80
C VAL A 99 0.41 -1.62 -12.98
N VAL A 100 0.88 -2.22 -14.04
CA VAL A 100 2.31 -2.21 -14.44
C VAL A 100 2.38 -1.65 -15.84
N GLY A 101 3.33 -0.76 -16.06
CA GLY A 101 3.64 -0.24 -17.39
C GLY A 101 5.13 -0.31 -17.68
N GLY A 102 5.47 -0.32 -18.97
CA GLY A 102 6.83 -0.45 -19.48
C GLY A 102 6.94 -1.43 -20.64
N PRO A 103 7.68 -2.54 -20.50
CA PRO A 103 7.76 -3.55 -21.55
C PRO A 103 6.42 -4.21 -21.90
N ALA A 104 5.51 -4.29 -20.91
CA ALA A 104 4.14 -4.74 -21.10
C ALA A 104 3.22 -4.00 -20.13
N ASP A 105 2.11 -3.48 -20.63
CA ASP A 105 1.08 -2.84 -19.82
C ASP A 105 0.07 -3.90 -19.38
N ARG A 106 -0.05 -4.09 -18.06
CA ARG A 106 -0.93 -5.11 -17.47
C ARG A 106 -1.56 -4.61 -16.18
N GLY A 107 -2.77 -5.10 -15.90
CA GLY A 107 -3.47 -4.95 -14.62
C GLY A 107 -3.55 -6.28 -13.88
N TYR A 108 -3.46 -6.24 -12.54
CA TYR A 108 -3.49 -7.43 -11.70
C TYR A 108 -4.36 -7.21 -10.48
N VAL A 109 -4.98 -8.28 -10.01
CA VAL A 109 -5.49 -8.36 -8.63
C VAL A 109 -4.33 -8.72 -7.71
N VAL A 110 -4.25 -8.03 -6.58
CA VAL A 110 -3.23 -8.27 -5.54
C VAL A 110 -3.90 -8.84 -4.32
N VAL A 111 -3.31 -9.90 -3.76
CA VAL A 111 -3.64 -10.44 -2.43
C VAL A 111 -2.33 -10.69 -1.71
N ALA A 112 -2.20 -10.17 -0.49
CA ALA A 112 -0.98 -10.26 0.29
C ALA A 112 -1.27 -10.37 1.78
N ALA A 113 -0.32 -10.97 2.50
CA ALA A 113 -0.21 -10.89 3.95
C ALA A 113 1.03 -10.07 4.30
N GLY A 114 0.95 -9.26 5.34
CA GLY A 114 2.03 -8.41 5.76
C GLY A 114 2.27 -8.41 7.25
N VAL A 115 3.47 -7.99 7.59
CA VAL A 115 3.92 -7.75 8.95
C VAL A 115 4.48 -6.34 9.04
N GLU A 116 4.18 -5.64 10.11
CA GLU A 116 4.73 -4.31 10.38
C GLU A 116 5.23 -4.21 11.80
N ASN A 117 6.32 -3.48 11.98
CA ASN A 117 6.87 -3.21 13.28
C ASN A 117 6.13 -2.02 13.91
N ARG A 118 5.72 -2.18 15.17
CA ARG A 118 5.10 -1.14 16.00
C ARG A 118 3.98 -0.38 15.27
N PRO A 119 2.87 -1.05 14.87
CA PRO A 119 1.81 -0.44 14.06
C PRO A 119 1.13 0.79 14.71
N GLY A 120 1.20 0.94 16.02
CA GLY A 120 0.70 2.09 16.77
C GLY A 120 1.77 3.16 17.07
N ALA A 121 2.99 3.04 16.55
CA ALA A 121 4.05 4.04 16.71
C ALA A 121 4.17 4.96 15.49
N ALA A 122 4.81 6.12 15.68
CA ALA A 122 4.96 7.15 14.65
C ALA A 122 5.76 6.70 13.42
N SER A 123 6.52 5.63 13.52
CA SER A 123 7.23 5.06 12.36
C SER A 123 7.54 3.58 12.54
N GLY A 124 7.79 2.89 11.44
CA GLY A 124 8.18 1.49 11.46
C GLY A 124 8.40 0.93 10.06
N TRP A 125 9.12 -0.19 10.00
CA TRP A 125 9.26 -0.97 8.78
C TRP A 125 8.06 -1.91 8.59
N PHE A 126 7.88 -2.36 7.37
CA PHE A 126 6.91 -3.40 7.02
C PHE A 126 7.47 -4.32 5.93
N ALA A 127 6.93 -5.52 5.86
CA ALA A 127 7.18 -6.47 4.79
C ALA A 127 5.87 -7.19 4.41
N GLU A 128 5.71 -7.51 3.14
CA GLU A 128 4.54 -8.17 2.57
C GLU A 128 4.97 -9.29 1.65
N ALA A 129 4.20 -10.37 1.64
CA ALA A 129 4.31 -11.45 0.69
C ALA A 129 2.92 -11.80 0.15
N GLY A 130 2.83 -12.10 -1.14
CA GLY A 130 1.55 -12.41 -1.76
C GLY A 130 1.66 -12.67 -3.25
N VAL A 131 0.56 -12.43 -3.95
CA VAL A 131 0.44 -12.58 -5.40
C VAL A 131 -0.13 -11.32 -6.03
N GLY A 132 0.30 -11.04 -7.26
CA GLY A 132 -0.14 -9.85 -8.00
C GLY A 132 0.68 -9.68 -9.26
N GLY A 133 0.39 -10.50 -10.28
CA GLY A 133 1.19 -10.63 -11.49
C GLY A 133 2.38 -11.59 -11.34
N GLY A 134 2.31 -12.50 -10.38
CA GLY A 134 3.32 -13.45 -9.97
C GLY A 134 3.47 -13.45 -8.46
N ALA A 135 4.47 -14.17 -7.92
CA ALA A 135 4.82 -14.08 -6.51
C ALA A 135 5.37 -12.67 -6.21
N ARG A 136 4.75 -11.96 -5.26
CA ARG A 136 5.05 -10.57 -4.92
C ARG A 136 5.66 -10.49 -3.53
N LEU A 137 6.77 -9.79 -3.43
CA LEU A 137 7.41 -9.43 -2.17
C LEU A 137 7.57 -7.91 -2.12
N SER A 138 7.23 -7.32 -1.00
CA SER A 138 7.43 -5.89 -0.76
C SER A 138 8.01 -5.66 0.62
N ALA A 139 8.80 -4.61 0.75
CA ALA A 139 9.29 -4.11 2.03
C ALA A 139 9.40 -2.59 1.97
N GLY A 140 9.30 -1.96 3.12
CA GLY A 140 9.41 -0.52 3.18
C GLY A 140 9.48 0.02 4.59
N TYR A 141 9.51 1.34 4.65
CA TYR A 141 9.48 2.10 5.89
C TYR A 141 8.44 3.20 5.77
N ARG A 142 7.67 3.42 6.84
CA ARG A 142 6.59 4.41 6.85
C ARG A 142 6.60 5.25 8.11
N TRP A 143 6.20 6.51 7.96
CA TRP A 143 5.92 7.47 9.01
C TRP A 143 4.42 7.64 9.14
N ARG A 144 3.93 7.79 10.38
CA ARG A 144 2.51 7.81 10.70
C ARG A 144 2.19 9.02 11.56
N TRP A 145 1.08 9.67 11.25
CA TRP A 145 0.52 10.78 12.03
C TRP A 145 -0.81 10.34 12.61
N PHE A 146 -0.83 10.23 13.94
CA PHE A 146 -2.00 9.81 14.68
C PHE A 146 -2.77 11.02 15.20
N PRO A 147 -4.12 11.05 15.05
CA PRO A 147 -4.95 12.06 15.69
C PRO A 147 -4.96 11.89 17.22
N SER A 148 -5.34 12.95 17.96
CA SER A 148 -5.33 12.97 19.43
C SER A 148 -6.20 11.88 20.06
N TRP A 149 -7.33 11.54 19.45
CA TRP A 149 -8.25 10.50 19.93
C TRP A 149 -7.66 9.08 19.86
N TRP A 150 -6.66 8.84 19.03
CA TRP A 150 -6.02 7.53 18.91
C TRP A 150 -5.35 7.05 20.18
N ARG A 151 -5.00 7.98 21.09
CA ARG A 151 -4.35 7.67 22.36
C ARG A 151 -5.25 6.93 23.34
N PHE A 152 -6.56 6.96 23.12
CA PHE A 152 -7.59 6.40 24.01
C PHE A 152 -8.14 5.05 23.52
N LEU A 153 -7.65 4.52 22.39
CA LEU A 153 -8.00 3.18 21.94
C LEU A 153 -7.14 2.14 22.67
N PRO A 154 -7.79 1.09 23.27
CA PRO A 154 -7.09 0.02 23.97
C PRO A 154 -6.20 -0.82 23.08
#